data_d91264f75eff336c059d18d32e4cc78c
#
_entry.id   d91264f75eff336c059d18d32e4cc78c
#
_cell.length_a   1.000
_cell.length_b   1.000
_cell.length_c   1.000
_cell.angle_alpha   90.00
_cell.angle_beta   90.00
_cell.angle_gamma   90.00
#
_symmetry.space_group_name_H-M   'P 1'
#
loop_
_entity.id
_entity.type
_entity.pdbx_description
1 polymer ?
#
loop_
_entity_poly.entity_id
_entity_poly.type
_entity_poly.pdbx_seq_one_letter_code
_entity_poly.pdbx_strand_id
1 'polypeptide(L)' 'MQIKAKETFKEVRIKKGYSLTALAEEMDVSTSVVFNIESYKNVRPATARKACIALNEAFETLFAIEN' A
#
# COMPACT_ATOMS: atom_id res chain seq x y z
N MET A 1 -17.67 3.95 2.79
CA MET A 1 -16.31 4.29 3.21
C MET A 1 -15.31 3.49 2.40
N GLN A 2 -14.31 4.14 1.84
CA GLN A 2 -13.29 3.50 1.02
C GLN A 2 -11.91 3.94 1.46
N ILE A 3 -10.96 3.01 1.43
CA ILE A 3 -9.56 3.31 1.69
C ILE A 3 -8.82 3.29 0.36
N LYS A 4 -8.13 4.37 0.05
CA LYS A 4 -7.34 4.46 -1.18
C LYS A 4 -5.95 4.99 -0.88
N ALA A 5 -4.98 4.53 -1.66
CA ALA A 5 -3.61 4.99 -1.51
C ALA A 5 -3.47 6.43 -1.97
N LYS A 6 -2.56 7.13 -1.33
CA LYS A 6 -2.09 8.45 -1.79
C LYS A 6 -0.93 8.25 -2.77
N GLU A 7 -0.57 9.31 -3.47
CA GLU A 7 0.59 9.28 -4.36
C GLU A 7 1.88 8.93 -3.60
N THR A 8 1.94 9.27 -2.32
CA THR A 8 3.09 8.97 -1.46
C THR A 8 3.34 7.47 -1.31
N PHE A 9 2.33 6.62 -1.51
CA PHE A 9 2.52 5.17 -1.38
C PHE A 9 3.63 4.67 -2.31
N LYS A 10 3.54 5.00 -3.59
CA LYS A 10 4.54 4.57 -4.57
C LYS A 10 5.90 5.17 -4.26
N GLU A 11 5.95 6.45 -3.88
CA GLU A 11 7.21 7.11 -3.55
C GLU A 11 7.89 6.44 -2.36
N VAL A 12 7.14 6.13 -1.32
CA VAL A 12 7.67 5.47 -0.13
C VAL A 12 8.16 4.07 -0.48
N ARG A 13 7.39 3.34 -1.28
CA ARG A 13 7.79 1.99 -1.71
C ARG A 13 9.15 2.04 -2.41
N ILE A 14 9.29 2.95 -3.36
CA ILE A 14 10.54 3.09 -4.12
C ILE A 14 11.69 3.53 -3.20
N LYS A 15 11.45 4.49 -2.33
CA LYS A 15 12.47 4.98 -1.40
C LYS A 15 12.94 3.90 -0.43
N LYS A 16 12.06 2.97 -0.07
CA LYS A 16 12.42 1.84 0.80
C LYS A 16 13.07 0.70 0.03
N GLY A 17 13.19 0.83 -1.29
CA GLY A 17 13.89 -0.17 -2.11
C GLY A 17 13.06 -1.34 -2.55
N TYR A 18 11.73 -1.24 -2.50
CA TYR A 18 10.86 -2.35 -2.89
C TYR A 18 10.36 -2.22 -4.32
N SER A 19 10.50 -3.29 -5.10
CA SER A 19 9.74 -3.46 -6.33
C SER A 19 8.30 -3.84 -5.95
N LEU A 20 7.39 -3.84 -6.92
CA LEU A 20 6.02 -4.30 -6.67
C LEU A 20 6.02 -5.73 -6.11
N THR A 21 6.78 -6.61 -6.74
CA THR A 21 6.87 -8.02 -6.32
C THR A 21 7.47 -8.15 -4.92
N ALA A 22 8.55 -7.41 -4.65
CA ALA A 22 9.22 -7.49 -3.35
C ALA A 22 8.30 -7.01 -2.23
N LEU A 23 7.55 -5.93 -2.46
CA LEU A 23 6.61 -5.45 -1.45
C LEU A 23 5.47 -6.45 -1.25
N ALA A 24 4.96 -7.03 -2.34
CA ALA A 24 3.92 -8.05 -2.24
C ALA A 24 4.37 -9.24 -1.40
N GLU A 25 5.60 -9.69 -1.59
CA GLU A 25 6.18 -10.77 -0.79
C GLU A 25 6.25 -10.38 0.68
N GLU A 26 6.70 -9.16 0.96
CA GLU A 26 6.80 -8.67 2.35
C GLU A 26 5.42 -8.57 3.01
N MET A 27 4.40 -8.23 2.25
CA MET A 27 3.02 -8.12 2.73
C MET A 27 2.28 -9.47 2.75
N ASP A 28 2.89 -10.51 2.19
CA ASP A 28 2.26 -11.83 2.03
C ASP A 28 0.98 -11.74 1.21
N VAL A 29 1.05 -11.05 0.09
CA VAL A 29 -0.06 -10.91 -0.88
C VAL A 29 0.48 -11.09 -2.29
N SER A 30 -0.42 -11.17 -3.27
CA SER A 30 0.00 -11.26 -4.67
C SER A 30 0.45 -9.89 -5.18
N THR A 31 1.28 -9.89 -6.22
CA THR A 31 1.74 -8.65 -6.85
C THR A 31 0.58 -7.81 -7.35
N SER A 32 -0.49 -8.43 -7.84
CA SER A 32 -1.67 -7.70 -8.32
C SER A 32 -2.32 -6.87 -7.22
N VAL A 33 -2.24 -7.31 -5.96
CA VAL A 33 -2.79 -6.53 -4.84
C VAL A 33 -2.03 -5.21 -4.71
N VAL A 34 -0.69 -5.25 -4.78
CA VAL A 34 0.12 -4.03 -4.68
C VAL A 34 -0.11 -3.15 -5.90
N PHE A 35 -0.19 -3.74 -7.08
CA PHE A 35 -0.49 -2.99 -8.29
C PHE A 35 -1.84 -2.28 -8.17
N ASN A 36 -2.86 -2.96 -7.66
CA ASN A 36 -4.19 -2.38 -7.46
C ASN A 36 -4.16 -1.23 -6.46
N ILE A 37 -3.38 -1.35 -5.39
CA ILE A 37 -3.19 -0.27 -4.44
C ILE A 37 -2.66 0.97 -5.16
N GLU A 38 -1.63 0.81 -5.97
CA GLU A 38 -1.00 1.93 -6.68
C GLU A 38 -1.85 2.44 -7.84
N SER A 39 -2.85 1.69 -8.24
CA SER A 39 -3.85 2.13 -9.23
C SER A 39 -5.03 2.85 -8.58
N TYR A 40 -4.91 3.17 -7.30
CA TYR A 40 -5.93 3.92 -6.53
C TYR A 40 -7.25 3.18 -6.42
N LYS A 41 -7.21 1.85 -6.42
CA LYS A 41 -8.38 1.04 -6.18
C LYS A 41 -8.66 0.93 -4.68
N ASN A 42 -9.87 0.58 -4.34
CA ASN A 42 -10.28 0.43 -2.95
C ASN A 42 -9.46 -0.67 -2.27
N VAL A 43 -9.00 -0.39 -1.05
CA VAL A 43 -8.12 -1.28 -0.28
C VAL A 43 -8.86 -1.74 0.97
N ARG A 44 -8.74 -3.02 1.30
CA ARG A 44 -9.31 -3.54 2.56
C ARG A 44 -8.46 -3.07 3.74
N PRO A 45 -9.09 -2.83 4.90
CA PRO A 45 -8.34 -2.40 6.09
C PRO A 45 -7.18 -3.33 6.45
N ALA A 46 -7.38 -4.64 6.36
CA ALA A 46 -6.32 -5.61 6.67
C ALA A 46 -5.14 -5.48 5.70
N THR A 47 -5.42 -5.25 4.43
CA THR A 47 -4.37 -5.06 3.42
C THR A 47 -3.61 -3.76 3.66
N ALA A 48 -4.33 -2.68 4.00
CA ALA A 48 -3.70 -1.41 4.33
C ALA A 48 -2.76 -1.55 5.52
N ARG A 49 -3.19 -2.31 6.54
CA ARG A 49 -2.36 -2.57 7.72
C ARG A 49 -1.08 -3.31 7.33
N LYS A 50 -1.18 -4.32 6.48
CA LYS A 50 0.00 -5.06 6.02
C LYS A 50 1.00 -4.14 5.32
N ALA A 51 0.50 -3.22 4.49
CA ALA A 51 1.37 -2.26 3.80
C ALA A 51 2.05 -1.32 4.79
N CYS A 52 1.32 -0.80 5.77
CA CYS A 52 1.88 0.08 6.79
C CYS A 52 2.99 -0.62 7.58
N ILE A 53 2.78 -1.88 7.94
CA ILE A 53 3.79 -2.66 8.67
C ILE A 53 5.01 -2.89 7.77
N ALA A 54 4.79 -3.34 6.53
CA ALA A 54 5.89 -3.64 5.62
C ALA A 54 6.74 -2.41 5.31
N LEU A 55 6.11 -1.26 5.12
CA LEU A 55 6.80 -0.02 4.79
C LEU A 55 7.21 0.78 6.03
N ASN A 56 6.77 0.34 7.21
CA ASN A 56 7.04 1.02 8.49
C ASN A 56 6.63 2.48 8.43
N GLU A 57 5.40 2.73 8.00
CA GLU A 57 4.84 4.08 7.88
C GLU A 57 3.46 4.15 8.49
N ALA A 58 3.07 5.35 8.91
CA ALA A 58 1.74 5.56 9.44
C ALA A 58 0.69 5.47 8.33
N PHE A 59 -0.54 5.09 8.71
CA PHE A 59 -1.64 4.97 7.76
C PHE A 59 -1.84 6.26 6.95
N GLU A 60 -1.84 7.40 7.63
CA GLU A 60 -2.11 8.70 7.00
C GLU A 60 -1.05 9.09 5.98
N THR A 61 0.16 8.55 6.11
CA THR A 61 1.22 8.79 5.13
C THR A 61 0.93 8.10 3.81
N LEU A 62 0.33 6.89 3.87
CA LEU A 62 0.15 6.02 2.71
C LEU A 62 -1.26 6.03 2.14
N PHE A 63 -2.27 6.24 2.98
CA PHE A 63 -3.67 6.05 2.61
C PHE A 63 -4.54 7.21 3.06
N ALA A 64 -5.71 7.29 2.46
CA ALA A 64 -6.78 8.20 2.89
C ALA A 64 -8.09 7.44 2.89
N ILE A 65 -9.01 7.86 3.77
CA ILE A 65 -10.36 7.31 3.82
C ILE A 65 -11.28 8.28 3.09
N GLU A 66 -12.04 7.77 2.15
CA GLU A 66 -13.03 8.54 1.39
C GLU A 66 -14.43 8.06 1.76
N ASN A 67 -15.33 8.98 1.90
CA ASN A 67 -16.73 8.67 2.21
C ASN A 67 -17.60 8.58 0.96
#